data_482b1c3fad6183b7588f99ef8ac6322e
#
_entry.id   482b1c3fad6183b7588f99ef8ac6322e
#
_cell.length_a   1.000
_cell.length_b   1.000
_cell.length_c   1.000
_cell.angle_alpha   90.00
_cell.angle_beta   90.00
_cell.angle_gamma   90.00
#
_symmetry.space_group_name_H-M   'P 1'
#
loop_
_entity.id
_entity.type
_entity.pdbx_description
1 polymer ?
#
loop_
_entity_poly.entity_id
_entity_poly.type
_entity_poly.pdbx_seq_one_letter_code
_entity_poly.pdbx_strand_id
1 'polypeptide(L)'
;TIYKDNVTQAEARLKTALAQLEYARNNYSRMKEALKSDAVSRIQVLQAESNVAEATAAVSNAEATLNTAHTNLGYCYIRAPFNGTVSRSLYDVGSYISGAAQPVTLATIYKDDRMYTYFNVADNQWLSMLLSQNGKEKELPKNVIVRLGENGTQNYPATLDYLSPNVDLNTGTLNVRANLDNPKGILKSGLYVSITLPYAEAKQAVLVPEASIGTDQ
;
A
#
# COMPACT_ATOMS: atom_id res chain seq x y z
N THR A 1 -1.48 -30.60 -8.67
CA THR A 1 -0.69 -30.13 -7.52
C THR A 1 -1.53 -30.21 -6.27
N ILE A 2 -0.94 -30.58 -5.12
CA ILE A 2 -1.64 -30.82 -3.84
C ILE A 2 -2.66 -29.71 -3.50
N TYR A 3 -2.30 -28.45 -3.68
CA TYR A 3 -3.22 -27.33 -3.35
C TYR A 3 -4.42 -27.24 -4.28
N LYS A 4 -4.28 -27.56 -5.57
CA LYS A 4 -5.42 -27.64 -6.51
C LYS A 4 -6.34 -28.81 -6.14
N ASP A 5 -5.75 -29.95 -5.78
CA ASP A 5 -6.50 -31.14 -5.41
C ASP A 5 -7.30 -30.90 -4.11
N ASN A 6 -6.72 -30.17 -3.15
CA ASN A 6 -7.41 -29.73 -1.94
C ASN A 6 -8.61 -28.81 -2.23
N VAL A 7 -8.49 -27.91 -3.19
CA VAL A 7 -9.63 -27.06 -3.64
C VAL A 7 -10.73 -27.95 -4.23
N THR A 8 -10.39 -28.84 -5.18
CA THR A 8 -11.38 -29.76 -5.79
C THR A 8 -12.06 -30.65 -4.73
N GLN A 9 -11.32 -31.12 -3.72
CA GLN A 9 -11.90 -31.89 -2.65
C GLN A 9 -12.87 -31.06 -1.78
N ALA A 10 -12.50 -29.79 -1.48
CA ALA A 10 -13.36 -28.91 -0.71
C ALA A 10 -14.63 -28.51 -1.50
N GLU A 11 -14.53 -28.30 -2.81
CA GLU A 11 -15.67 -28.08 -3.71
C GLU A 11 -16.63 -29.28 -3.69
N ALA A 12 -16.10 -30.50 -3.76
CA ALA A 12 -16.92 -31.70 -3.69
C ALA A 12 -17.66 -31.82 -2.35
N ARG A 13 -17.00 -31.48 -1.24
CA ARG A 13 -17.64 -31.45 0.10
C ARG A 13 -18.75 -30.41 0.19
N LEU A 14 -18.52 -29.21 -0.35
CA LEU A 14 -19.54 -28.16 -0.39
C LEU A 14 -20.76 -28.63 -1.22
N LYS A 15 -20.53 -29.23 -2.37
CA LYS A 15 -21.60 -29.79 -3.20
C LYS A 15 -22.43 -30.84 -2.45
N THR A 16 -21.78 -31.71 -1.69
CA THR A 16 -22.46 -32.71 -0.85
C THR A 16 -23.30 -32.04 0.25
N ALA A 17 -22.75 -31.03 0.95
CA ALA A 17 -23.48 -30.30 1.98
C ALA A 17 -24.69 -29.54 1.43
N LEU A 18 -24.56 -28.93 0.23
CA LEU A 18 -25.66 -28.27 -0.46
C LEU A 18 -26.79 -29.26 -0.81
N ALA A 19 -26.45 -30.45 -1.31
CA ALA A 19 -27.45 -31.47 -1.60
C ALA A 19 -28.17 -31.95 -0.35
N GLN A 20 -27.48 -32.08 0.79
CA GLN A 20 -28.08 -32.42 2.08
C GLN A 20 -29.01 -31.32 2.59
N LEU A 21 -28.62 -30.03 2.43
CA LEU A 21 -29.46 -28.91 2.78
C LEU A 21 -30.73 -28.86 1.93
N GLU A 22 -30.62 -29.09 0.64
CA GLU A 22 -31.76 -29.17 -0.27
C GLU A 22 -32.73 -30.28 0.14
N TYR A 23 -32.21 -31.48 0.43
CA TYR A 23 -33.01 -32.58 0.96
C TYR A 23 -33.73 -32.20 2.28
N ALA A 24 -33.00 -31.64 3.24
CA ALA A 24 -33.57 -31.21 4.52
C ALA A 24 -34.68 -30.17 4.34
N ARG A 25 -34.47 -29.18 3.48
CA ARG A 25 -35.48 -28.15 3.15
C ARG A 25 -36.73 -28.74 2.51
N ASN A 26 -36.55 -29.64 1.55
CA ASN A 26 -37.67 -30.32 0.89
C ASN A 26 -38.45 -31.19 1.89
N ASN A 27 -37.76 -31.91 2.77
CA ASN A 27 -38.40 -32.71 3.82
C ASN A 27 -39.18 -31.79 4.80
N TYR A 28 -38.56 -30.73 5.30
CA TYR A 28 -39.22 -29.75 6.17
C TYR A 28 -40.48 -29.17 5.52
N SER A 29 -40.40 -28.78 4.26
CA SER A 29 -41.56 -28.24 3.50
C SER A 29 -42.69 -29.25 3.43
N ARG A 30 -42.41 -30.52 3.14
CA ARG A 30 -43.41 -31.58 3.11
C ARG A 30 -44.01 -31.85 4.49
N MET A 31 -43.23 -31.92 5.56
CA MET A 31 -43.70 -32.08 6.93
C MET A 31 -44.58 -30.93 7.37
N LYS A 32 -44.23 -29.71 7.01
CA LYS A 32 -45.01 -28.50 7.28
C LYS A 32 -46.39 -28.52 6.56
N GLU A 33 -46.41 -29.02 5.35
CA GLU A 33 -47.69 -29.17 4.60
C GLU A 33 -48.53 -30.29 5.19
N ALA A 34 -47.94 -31.41 5.55
CA ALA A 34 -48.62 -32.56 6.17
C ALA A 34 -49.21 -32.21 7.57
N LEU A 35 -48.59 -31.26 8.28
CA LEU A 35 -49.13 -30.77 9.56
C LEU A 35 -50.45 -30.05 9.40
N LYS A 36 -50.74 -29.39 8.27
CA LYS A 36 -52.02 -28.72 8.01
C LYS A 36 -53.19 -29.68 7.93
N SER A 37 -52.94 -30.95 7.59
CA SER A 37 -53.91 -32.05 7.54
C SER A 37 -53.84 -32.96 8.74
N ASP A 38 -53.15 -32.56 9.82
CA ASP A 38 -52.93 -33.35 11.03
C ASP A 38 -52.28 -34.74 10.76
N ALA A 39 -51.64 -34.93 9.63
CA ALA A 39 -50.99 -36.19 9.23
C ALA A 39 -49.64 -36.42 9.94
N VAL A 40 -49.06 -35.41 10.56
CA VAL A 40 -47.78 -35.49 11.31
C VAL A 40 -47.87 -34.65 12.59
N SER A 41 -47.01 -35.01 13.57
CA SER A 41 -46.95 -34.29 14.84
C SER A 41 -46.11 -32.99 14.72
N ARG A 42 -46.38 -31.99 15.58
CA ARG A 42 -45.55 -30.79 15.68
C ARG A 42 -44.09 -31.09 16.01
N ILE A 43 -43.85 -32.16 16.79
CA ILE A 43 -42.48 -32.59 17.14
C ILE A 43 -41.70 -33.01 15.88
N GLN A 44 -42.35 -33.70 14.92
CA GLN A 44 -41.73 -34.11 13.67
C GLN A 44 -41.36 -32.90 12.78
N VAL A 45 -42.20 -31.87 12.78
CA VAL A 45 -41.89 -30.61 12.05
C VAL A 45 -40.74 -29.89 12.71
N LEU A 46 -40.69 -29.77 14.04
CA LEU A 46 -39.58 -29.16 14.75
C LEU A 46 -38.26 -29.94 14.51
N GLN A 47 -38.33 -31.28 14.47
CA GLN A 47 -37.16 -32.09 14.13
C GLN A 47 -36.65 -31.81 12.70
N ALA A 48 -37.57 -31.69 11.73
CA ALA A 48 -37.21 -31.41 10.37
C ALA A 48 -36.64 -29.95 10.23
N GLU A 49 -37.12 -29.00 11.02
CA GLU A 49 -36.55 -27.64 11.11
C GLU A 49 -35.13 -27.65 11.68
N SER A 50 -34.90 -28.40 12.76
CA SER A 50 -33.54 -28.62 13.32
C SER A 50 -32.60 -29.19 12.29
N ASN A 51 -33.05 -30.17 11.49
CA ASN A 51 -32.23 -30.78 10.44
C ASN A 51 -31.86 -29.77 9.34
N VAL A 52 -32.75 -28.82 9.03
CA VAL A 52 -32.44 -27.71 8.11
C VAL A 52 -31.37 -26.79 8.71
N ALA A 53 -31.47 -26.47 10.01
CA ALA A 53 -30.49 -25.64 10.69
C ALA A 53 -29.10 -26.33 10.71
N GLU A 54 -29.09 -27.64 11.03
CA GLU A 54 -27.85 -28.45 11.02
C GLU A 54 -27.23 -28.50 9.62
N ALA A 55 -28.00 -28.78 8.59
CA ALA A 55 -27.52 -28.81 7.20
C ALA A 55 -27.04 -27.43 6.73
N THR A 56 -27.67 -26.36 7.19
CA THR A 56 -27.23 -24.99 6.89
C THR A 56 -25.86 -24.72 7.52
N ALA A 57 -25.65 -25.12 8.77
CA ALA A 57 -24.37 -25.01 9.45
C ALA A 57 -23.28 -25.84 8.76
N ALA A 58 -23.64 -27.03 8.26
CA ALA A 58 -22.72 -27.90 7.49
C ALA A 58 -22.27 -27.23 6.17
N VAL A 59 -23.17 -26.55 5.46
CA VAL A 59 -22.82 -25.76 4.27
C VAL A 59 -21.84 -24.65 4.63
N SER A 60 -22.13 -23.87 5.68
CA SER A 60 -21.24 -22.77 6.11
C SER A 60 -19.83 -23.28 6.48
N ASN A 61 -19.74 -24.44 7.13
CA ASN A 61 -18.45 -25.07 7.43
C ASN A 61 -17.71 -25.52 6.17
N ALA A 62 -18.42 -26.10 5.20
CA ALA A 62 -17.83 -26.50 3.93
C ALA A 62 -17.34 -25.29 3.11
N GLU A 63 -18.08 -24.16 3.11
CA GLU A 63 -17.67 -22.89 2.49
C GLU A 63 -16.40 -22.33 3.13
N ALA A 64 -16.31 -22.33 4.47
CA ALA A 64 -15.12 -21.90 5.19
C ALA A 64 -13.89 -22.76 4.83
N THR A 65 -14.10 -24.08 4.71
CA THR A 65 -13.05 -25.02 4.29
C THR A 65 -12.59 -24.74 2.86
N LEU A 66 -13.51 -24.49 1.94
CA LEU A 66 -13.20 -24.13 0.56
C LEU A 66 -12.42 -22.81 0.47
N ASN A 67 -12.83 -21.80 1.22
CA ASN A 67 -12.13 -20.52 1.29
C ASN A 67 -10.68 -20.69 1.80
N THR A 68 -10.48 -21.55 2.80
CA THR A 68 -9.13 -21.88 3.30
C THR A 68 -8.29 -22.56 2.22
N ALA A 69 -8.87 -23.50 1.49
CA ALA A 69 -8.18 -24.18 0.38
C ALA A 69 -7.80 -23.21 -0.75
N HIS A 70 -8.69 -22.27 -1.12
CA HIS A 70 -8.41 -21.20 -2.09
C HIS A 70 -7.30 -20.25 -1.61
N THR A 71 -7.31 -19.88 -0.34
CA THR A 71 -6.27 -19.03 0.25
C THR A 71 -4.90 -19.71 0.15
N ASN A 72 -4.83 -20.99 0.53
CA ASN A 72 -3.60 -21.75 0.44
C ASN A 72 -3.11 -21.93 -1.00
N LEU A 73 -4.00 -22.13 -1.96
CA LEU A 73 -3.66 -22.13 -3.38
C LEU A 73 -3.18 -20.75 -3.83
N GLY A 74 -3.79 -19.66 -3.33
CA GLY A 74 -3.39 -18.28 -3.60
C GLY A 74 -1.95 -18.00 -3.18
N TYR A 75 -1.48 -18.55 -2.07
CA TYR A 75 -0.09 -18.41 -1.62
C TYR A 75 0.94 -19.06 -2.56
N CYS A 76 0.51 -19.95 -3.44
CA CYS A 76 1.39 -20.48 -4.49
C CYS A 76 1.68 -19.48 -5.62
N TYR A 77 0.96 -18.36 -5.68
CA TYR A 77 1.08 -17.31 -6.68
C TYR A 77 1.44 -15.99 -6.01
N ILE A 78 2.72 -15.72 -5.90
CA ILE A 78 3.22 -14.46 -5.33
C ILE A 78 3.03 -13.36 -6.37
N ARG A 79 2.25 -12.34 -6.02
CA ARG A 79 1.94 -11.20 -6.88
C ARG A 79 2.49 -9.91 -6.30
N ALA A 80 2.87 -8.99 -7.18
CA ALA A 80 3.24 -7.64 -6.80
C ALA A 80 2.04 -6.93 -6.14
N PRO A 81 2.20 -6.29 -4.95
CA PRO A 81 1.12 -5.57 -4.27
C PRO A 81 0.77 -4.23 -4.94
N PHE A 82 1.63 -3.72 -5.81
CA PHE A 82 1.45 -2.47 -6.56
C PHE A 82 2.20 -2.53 -7.89
N ASN A 83 1.88 -1.61 -8.80
CA ASN A 83 2.59 -1.44 -10.06
C ASN A 83 3.94 -0.77 -9.82
N GLY A 84 5.00 -1.27 -10.43
CA GLY A 84 6.35 -0.75 -10.26
C GLY A 84 7.39 -1.56 -11.02
N THR A 85 8.65 -1.21 -10.85
CA THR A 85 9.78 -1.92 -11.45
C THR A 85 10.31 -2.97 -10.49
N VAL A 86 10.41 -4.21 -10.97
CA VAL A 86 10.94 -5.35 -10.19
C VAL A 86 12.45 -5.39 -10.36
N SER A 87 13.18 -5.59 -9.26
CA SER A 87 14.60 -5.90 -9.30
C SER A 87 14.87 -7.30 -9.85
N ARG A 88 16.13 -7.66 -10.01
CA ARG A 88 16.47 -9.05 -10.34
C ARG A 88 15.93 -10.02 -9.29
N SER A 89 15.52 -11.23 -9.70
CA SER A 89 15.29 -12.33 -8.79
C SER A 89 16.56 -12.70 -8.04
N LEU A 90 16.44 -12.99 -6.74
CA LEU A 90 17.55 -13.49 -5.91
C LEU A 90 17.68 -15.00 -5.96
N TYR A 91 16.67 -15.70 -6.50
CA TYR A 91 16.62 -17.15 -6.61
C TYR A 91 16.24 -17.57 -8.02
N ASP A 92 16.83 -18.65 -8.48
CA ASP A 92 16.54 -19.26 -9.77
C ASP A 92 15.44 -20.31 -9.66
N VAL A 93 14.88 -20.68 -10.81
CA VAL A 93 13.89 -21.74 -10.90
C VAL A 93 14.50 -23.06 -10.44
N GLY A 94 13.84 -23.72 -9.48
CA GLY A 94 14.34 -24.95 -8.87
C GLY A 94 15.09 -24.76 -7.54
N SER A 95 15.37 -23.51 -7.15
CA SER A 95 15.98 -23.24 -5.84
C SER A 95 15.02 -23.58 -4.71
N TYR A 96 15.53 -24.22 -3.67
CA TYR A 96 14.79 -24.45 -2.44
C TYR A 96 14.75 -23.18 -1.59
N ILE A 97 13.56 -22.74 -1.24
CA ILE A 97 13.32 -21.55 -0.42
C ILE A 97 12.58 -21.97 0.83
N SER A 98 13.20 -21.77 2.00
CA SER A 98 12.59 -22.04 3.30
C SER A 98 12.35 -20.71 4.02
N GLY A 99 11.09 -20.35 4.21
CA GLY A 99 10.67 -19.17 4.99
C GLY A 99 10.28 -19.50 6.44
N ALA A 100 10.48 -20.74 6.90
CA ALA A 100 9.95 -21.21 8.18
C ALA A 100 10.59 -20.52 9.41
N ALA A 101 11.85 -20.13 9.34
CA ALA A 101 12.60 -19.53 10.45
C ALA A 101 12.77 -18.01 10.31
N GLN A 102 12.94 -17.51 9.10
CA GLN A 102 13.09 -16.08 8.80
C GLN A 102 12.47 -15.75 7.44
N PRO A 103 11.89 -14.54 7.28
CA PRO A 103 11.38 -14.08 5.99
C PRO A 103 12.50 -14.05 4.94
N VAL A 104 12.21 -14.56 3.75
CA VAL A 104 13.15 -14.59 2.63
C VAL A 104 12.70 -13.57 1.57
N THR A 105 13.58 -12.67 1.18
CA THR A 105 13.33 -11.71 0.11
C THR A 105 13.54 -12.38 -1.24
N LEU A 106 12.51 -12.48 -2.05
CA LEU A 106 12.58 -13.07 -3.39
C LEU A 106 13.02 -12.05 -4.44
N ALA A 107 12.44 -10.87 -4.40
CA ALA A 107 12.76 -9.74 -5.24
C ALA A 107 12.28 -8.45 -4.55
N THR A 108 12.83 -7.32 -4.94
CA THR A 108 12.39 -6.00 -4.48
C THR A 108 11.60 -5.32 -5.59
N ILE A 109 10.48 -4.68 -5.22
CA ILE A 109 9.65 -3.93 -6.16
C ILE A 109 9.77 -2.45 -5.79
N TYR A 110 10.12 -1.63 -6.77
CA TYR A 110 10.23 -0.18 -6.62
C TYR A 110 9.00 0.48 -7.23
N LYS A 111 8.35 1.34 -6.45
CA LYS A 111 7.33 2.24 -6.96
C LYS A 111 8.01 3.50 -7.44
N ASP A 112 8.24 3.61 -8.74
CA ASP A 112 9.09 4.63 -9.37
C ASP A 112 8.30 5.67 -10.19
N ASP A 113 6.98 5.64 -10.15
CA ASP A 113 6.08 6.64 -10.73
C ASP A 113 6.15 8.00 -10.01
N ARG A 114 6.42 7.96 -8.70
CA ARG A 114 6.63 9.10 -7.83
C ARG A 114 7.90 8.92 -7.02
N MET A 115 8.67 9.98 -6.93
CA MET A 115 9.92 9.99 -6.17
C MET A 115 9.81 10.98 -5.01
N TYR A 116 10.45 10.62 -3.91
CA TYR A 116 10.61 11.50 -2.76
C TYR A 116 12.07 11.94 -2.68
N THR A 117 12.29 13.22 -2.50
CA THR A 117 13.61 13.75 -2.16
C THR A 117 13.59 14.28 -0.75
N TYR A 118 14.59 13.89 0.03
CA TYR A 118 14.78 14.33 1.41
C TYR A 118 15.98 15.27 1.46
N PHE A 119 15.83 16.36 2.13
CA PHE A 119 16.90 17.33 2.34
C PHE A 119 16.75 18.00 3.70
N ASN A 120 17.84 18.58 4.17
CA ASN A 120 17.87 19.25 5.45
C ASN A 120 18.01 20.75 5.24
N VAL A 121 17.24 21.52 5.99
CA VAL A 121 17.30 22.99 6.02
C VAL A 121 17.84 23.39 7.40
N ALA A 122 18.87 24.23 7.44
CA ALA A 122 19.41 24.72 8.71
C ALA A 122 18.36 25.57 9.45
N ASP A 123 18.33 25.46 10.77
CA ASP A 123 17.37 26.14 11.64
C ASP A 123 17.35 27.66 11.46
N ASN A 124 18.54 28.27 11.31
CA ASN A 124 18.69 29.72 11.06
C ASN A 124 18.11 30.11 9.69
N GLN A 125 18.28 29.30 8.65
CA GLN A 125 17.69 29.51 7.34
C GLN A 125 16.17 29.38 7.41
N TRP A 126 15.69 28.34 8.09
CA TRP A 126 14.26 28.14 8.36
C TRP A 126 13.64 29.35 9.05
N LEU A 127 14.27 29.83 10.13
CA LEU A 127 13.80 30.99 10.87
C LEU A 127 13.77 32.24 9.99
N SER A 128 14.78 32.46 9.14
CA SER A 128 14.83 33.59 8.20
C SER A 128 13.70 33.51 7.18
N MET A 129 13.39 32.32 6.68
CA MET A 129 12.25 32.10 5.78
C MET A 129 10.92 32.41 6.50
N LEU A 130 10.75 31.95 7.72
CA LEU A 130 9.55 32.18 8.50
C LEU A 130 9.32 33.65 8.81
N LEU A 131 10.37 34.37 9.18
CA LEU A 131 10.32 35.80 9.49
C LEU A 131 10.03 36.64 8.23
N SER A 132 10.57 36.26 7.06
CA SER A 132 10.31 36.94 5.78
C SER A 132 8.84 36.85 5.37
N GLN A 133 8.11 35.85 5.87
CA GLN A 133 6.69 35.59 5.60
C GLN A 133 5.77 36.00 6.77
N ASN A 134 6.18 36.94 7.63
CA ASN A 134 5.41 37.38 8.80
C ASN A 134 4.97 36.26 9.75
N GLY A 135 5.78 35.22 9.89
CA GLY A 135 5.53 34.09 10.78
C GLY A 135 4.44 33.10 10.30
N LYS A 136 3.99 33.18 9.08
CA LYS A 136 2.96 32.29 8.54
C LYS A 136 3.57 31.08 7.83
N GLU A 137 3.77 30.01 8.56
CA GLU A 137 4.29 28.72 8.04
C GLU A 137 3.48 28.17 6.87
N LYS A 138 2.19 28.44 6.82
CA LYS A 138 1.31 28.00 5.72
C LYS A 138 1.57 28.69 4.38
N GLU A 139 2.29 29.81 4.38
CA GLU A 139 2.62 30.58 3.18
C GLU A 139 4.00 30.24 2.61
N LEU A 140 4.72 29.29 3.22
CA LEU A 140 5.99 28.81 2.68
C LEU A 140 5.81 28.25 1.25
N PRO A 141 6.78 28.50 0.36
CA PRO A 141 6.66 28.04 -1.01
C PRO A 141 6.55 26.52 -1.03
N LYS A 142 5.44 26.04 -1.56
CA LYS A 142 5.21 24.59 -1.71
C LYS A 142 5.99 24.01 -2.88
N ASN A 143 6.38 24.85 -3.85
CA ASN A 143 7.04 24.42 -5.05
C ASN A 143 8.55 24.60 -4.93
N VAL A 144 9.28 23.54 -5.22
CA VAL A 144 10.75 23.50 -5.26
C VAL A 144 11.21 22.98 -6.62
N ILE A 145 12.42 23.34 -7.00
CA ILE A 145 13.06 22.86 -8.22
C ILE A 145 14.13 21.87 -7.82
N VAL A 146 14.02 20.64 -8.33
CA VAL A 146 15.00 19.57 -8.15
C VAL A 146 15.83 19.46 -9.44
N ARG A 147 17.16 19.44 -9.30
CA ARG A 147 18.12 19.24 -10.39
C ARG A 147 18.93 17.98 -10.12
N LEU A 148 19.23 17.22 -11.17
CA LEU A 148 20.11 16.06 -11.07
C LEU A 148 21.59 16.50 -11.06
N GLY A 149 22.29 16.17 -9.96
CA GLY A 149 23.68 16.59 -9.77
C GLY A 149 23.85 18.11 -9.56
N GLU A 150 25.07 18.54 -9.36
CA GLU A 150 25.38 19.97 -9.11
C GLU A 150 25.18 20.85 -10.35
N ASN A 151 25.48 20.36 -11.55
CA ASN A 151 25.41 21.09 -12.81
C ASN A 151 24.28 20.63 -13.73
N GLY A 152 23.27 19.95 -13.19
CA GLY A 152 22.13 19.47 -13.97
C GLY A 152 21.36 20.61 -14.65
N THR A 153 21.22 20.54 -15.96
CA THR A 153 20.47 21.53 -16.75
C THR A 153 18.96 21.27 -16.71
N GLN A 154 18.55 20.07 -16.32
CA GLN A 154 17.16 19.67 -16.33
C GLN A 154 16.51 19.95 -14.97
N ASN A 155 15.47 20.77 -14.99
CA ASN A 155 14.67 21.13 -13.82
C ASN A 155 13.47 20.19 -13.69
N TYR A 156 13.29 19.62 -12.52
CA TYR A 156 12.13 18.81 -12.15
C TYR A 156 11.32 19.57 -11.10
N PRO A 157 10.10 20.00 -11.43
CA PRO A 157 9.25 20.64 -10.44
C PRO A 157 8.84 19.61 -9.38
N ALA A 158 8.95 19.99 -8.14
CA ALA A 158 8.56 19.17 -6.99
C ALA A 158 7.73 19.99 -6.01
N THR A 159 6.94 19.30 -5.20
CA THR A 159 6.06 19.91 -4.21
C THR A 159 6.48 19.46 -2.82
N LEU A 160 6.68 20.40 -1.90
CA LEU A 160 6.89 20.10 -0.49
C LEU A 160 5.65 19.47 0.09
N ASP A 161 5.79 18.27 0.66
CA ASP A 161 4.70 17.53 1.27
C ASP A 161 4.92 17.19 2.74
N TYR A 162 6.14 17.34 3.23
CA TYR A 162 6.47 17.11 4.63
C TYR A 162 7.57 18.04 5.11
N LEU A 163 7.38 18.55 6.31
CA LEU A 163 8.34 19.29 7.09
C LEU A 163 8.40 18.67 8.49
N SER A 164 9.61 18.41 8.99
CA SER A 164 9.78 17.91 10.35
C SER A 164 9.24 18.92 11.37
N PRO A 165 8.42 18.50 12.34
CA PRO A 165 7.98 19.38 13.42
C PRO A 165 9.11 19.70 14.43
N ASN A 166 10.22 18.98 14.38
CA ASN A 166 11.35 19.12 15.30
C ASN A 166 12.65 19.39 14.55
N VAL A 167 13.51 20.20 15.15
CA VAL A 167 14.90 20.36 14.72
C VAL A 167 15.71 19.19 15.28
N ASP A 168 16.55 18.58 14.46
CA ASP A 168 17.55 17.61 14.92
C ASP A 168 18.62 18.34 15.72
N LEU A 169 18.69 18.05 17.01
CA LEU A 169 19.63 18.72 17.94
C LEU A 169 21.11 18.43 17.65
N ASN A 170 21.41 17.34 16.95
CA ASN A 170 22.80 16.99 16.61
C ASN A 170 23.31 17.78 15.41
N THR A 171 22.44 18.14 14.48
CA THR A 171 22.80 18.80 13.22
C THR A 171 22.27 20.22 13.11
N GLY A 172 21.36 20.66 14.00
CA GLY A 172 20.69 21.96 13.91
C GLY A 172 19.88 22.12 12.63
N THR A 173 19.29 21.04 12.11
CA THR A 173 18.57 21.08 10.84
C THR A 173 17.15 20.51 10.96
N LEU A 174 16.25 20.97 10.09
CA LEU A 174 14.93 20.39 9.87
C LEU A 174 14.96 19.48 8.65
N ASN A 175 14.40 18.29 8.80
CA ASN A 175 14.23 17.39 7.65
C ASN A 175 12.99 17.79 6.84
N VAL A 176 13.16 17.94 5.55
CA VAL A 176 12.12 18.33 4.60
C VAL A 176 12.02 17.30 3.50
N ARG A 177 10.81 17.04 3.04
CA ARG A 177 10.55 16.14 1.93
C ARG A 177 9.79 16.87 0.83
N ALA A 178 10.23 16.64 -0.38
CA ALA A 178 9.50 17.05 -1.57
C ALA A 178 9.14 15.83 -2.42
N ASN A 179 7.97 15.89 -3.02
CA ASN A 179 7.42 14.88 -3.91
C ASN A 179 7.54 15.38 -5.35
N LEU A 180 8.01 14.53 -6.25
CA LEU A 180 8.11 14.82 -7.67
C LEU A 180 7.64 13.63 -8.51
N ASP A 181 6.96 13.93 -9.61
CA ASP A 181 6.50 12.93 -10.55
C ASP A 181 7.64 12.44 -11.46
N ASN A 182 7.66 11.15 -11.75
CA ASN A 182 8.68 10.51 -12.58
C ASN A 182 8.03 9.71 -13.74
N PRO A 183 7.21 10.35 -14.60
CA PRO A 183 6.43 9.62 -15.61
C PRO A 183 7.28 8.89 -16.65
N LYS A 184 8.53 9.30 -16.82
CA LYS A 184 9.47 8.68 -17.77
C LYS A 184 10.36 7.61 -17.12
N GLY A 185 10.27 7.39 -15.80
CA GLY A 185 11.12 6.43 -15.08
C GLY A 185 12.63 6.74 -15.12
N ILE A 186 13.01 7.99 -15.41
CA ILE A 186 14.41 8.43 -15.53
C ILE A 186 15.07 8.53 -14.17
N LEU A 187 14.32 9.04 -13.20
CA LEU A 187 14.81 9.19 -11.83
C LEU A 187 14.89 7.83 -11.15
N LYS A 188 16.00 7.57 -10.48
CA LYS A 188 16.21 6.34 -9.72
C LYS A 188 16.46 6.67 -8.25
N SER A 189 16.01 5.79 -7.36
CA SER A 189 16.31 5.90 -5.94
C SER A 189 17.82 5.87 -5.71
N GLY A 190 18.33 6.73 -4.81
CA GLY A 190 19.75 6.85 -4.51
C GLY A 190 20.51 7.88 -5.36
N LEU A 191 19.85 8.55 -6.30
CA LEU A 191 20.48 9.65 -7.03
C LEU A 191 20.67 10.87 -6.12
N TYR A 192 21.85 11.50 -6.23
CA TYR A 192 22.10 12.80 -5.62
C TYR A 192 21.41 13.90 -6.43
N VAL A 193 20.73 14.80 -5.73
CA VAL A 193 19.99 15.91 -6.33
C VAL A 193 20.31 17.22 -5.63
N SER A 194 20.33 18.31 -6.39
CA SER A 194 20.39 19.66 -5.88
C SER A 194 18.99 20.26 -5.83
N ILE A 195 18.65 20.94 -4.74
CA ILE A 195 17.31 21.49 -4.52
C ILE A 195 17.40 23.00 -4.40
N THR A 196 16.60 23.68 -5.20
CA THR A 196 16.41 25.12 -5.11
C THR A 196 15.05 25.42 -4.50
N LEU A 197 15.06 26.00 -3.30
CA LEU A 197 13.87 26.42 -2.56
C LEU A 197 13.74 27.95 -2.68
N PRO A 198 12.86 28.49 -3.54
CA PRO A 198 12.60 29.90 -3.61
C PRO A 198 11.75 30.31 -2.40
N TYR A 199 12.26 31.16 -1.52
CA TYR A 199 11.55 31.57 -0.30
C TYR A 199 11.24 33.06 -0.21
N ALA A 200 11.89 33.88 -1.03
CA ALA A 200 11.64 35.33 -1.12
C ALA A 200 11.87 35.81 -2.53
N GLU A 201 11.08 36.79 -2.93
CA GLU A 201 11.23 37.52 -4.21
C GLU A 201 11.39 39.01 -3.91
N ALA A 202 12.52 39.56 -4.29
CA ALA A 202 12.74 40.99 -4.20
C ALA A 202 12.14 41.65 -5.44
N LYS A 203 10.99 42.33 -5.30
CA LYS A 203 10.29 43.00 -6.41
C LYS A 203 11.03 44.18 -7.00
N GLN A 204 11.95 44.78 -6.26
CA GLN A 204 12.78 45.90 -6.70
C GLN A 204 14.19 45.68 -6.13
N ALA A 205 15.06 45.01 -6.87
CA ALA A 205 16.46 44.83 -6.52
C ALA A 205 17.32 45.45 -7.63
N VAL A 206 18.30 46.25 -7.24
CA VAL A 206 19.35 46.74 -8.16
C VAL A 206 20.45 45.68 -8.15
N LEU A 207 20.69 45.07 -9.30
CA LEU A 207 21.77 44.10 -9.47
C LEU A 207 23.05 44.87 -9.83
N VAL A 208 24.08 44.73 -9.02
CA VAL A 208 25.40 45.28 -9.26
C VAL A 208 26.37 44.13 -9.48
N PRO A 209 27.21 44.14 -10.55
CA PRO A 209 28.23 43.10 -10.74
C PRO A 209 29.19 43.08 -9.55
N GLU A 210 29.55 41.89 -9.07
CA GLU A 210 30.42 41.68 -7.91
C GLU A 210 31.78 42.43 -8.11
N ALA A 211 32.30 42.47 -9.37
CA ALA A 211 33.52 43.18 -9.73
C ALA A 211 33.44 44.71 -9.52
N SER A 212 32.22 45.25 -9.31
CA SER A 212 32.01 46.68 -9.06
C SER A 212 31.99 47.05 -7.58
N ILE A 213 32.08 46.04 -6.71
CA ILE A 213 32.11 46.23 -5.25
C ILE A 213 33.59 46.24 -4.84
N GLY A 214 34.13 47.47 -4.65
CA GLY A 214 35.46 47.66 -4.06
C GLY A 214 35.35 47.67 -2.54
N THR A 215 36.28 47.00 -1.84
CA THR A 215 36.48 47.19 -0.41
C THR A 215 37.34 48.41 -0.18
N ASP A 216 36.75 49.40 0.47
CA ASP A 216 37.51 50.54 0.99
C ASP A 216 38.24 50.08 2.25
N GLN A 217 39.58 50.11 2.24
CA GLN A 217 40.43 49.76 3.37
C GLN A 217 40.88 51.02 4.10
#